data_073d91efb14c621c3e028496967a6103
#
_entry.id   073d91efb14c621c3e028496967a6103
#
_cell.length_a   1.000
_cell.length_b   1.000
_cell.length_c   1.000
_cell.angle_alpha   90.00
_cell.angle_beta   90.00
_cell.angle_gamma   90.00
#
_symmetry.space_group_name_H-M   'P 1'
#
loop_
_entity.id
_entity.type
_entity.pdbx_description
1 polymer ?
#
loop_
_entity_poly.entity_id
_entity_poly.type
_entity_poly.pdbx_seq_one_letter_code
_entity_poly.pdbx_strand_id
1 'polypeptide(L)'
;YNIEGRIGTAKLEKRVFAKAMRLPYSYYEQHHSGDFISKLIYDTERASDIYSSRLRRLLAAIIGAVVYLLPMMYYSPQLTLCLLLISVVTFLVNHYFAHPMKQAGKELAQNNVGMIEAMTNILSGVELVKTYAVGEKLLQSFGKENQQYFTTQKKVNRISATLSGLNNLFDLLGTLAFLGLGVWFVSRNKITLGMLSAIYTLYGPFHYAFMDIGRYFPELMNCLANVENLYDFLQLDEEPGHYITQSNYEEVAAEIEVDINNVSFGYTEGKEVLSDFHMQIARGQCVAIVGESGSGKSTLAKLLLGFYPLQKGKIGRA
;
A
#
# COMPACT_ATOMS: atom_id res chain seq x y z
N TYR A 1 -11.06 -3.13 21.69
CA TYR A 1 -10.88 -3.66 20.31
C TYR A 1 -9.78 -2.94 19.52
N ASN A 2 -9.57 -1.66 19.69
CA ASN A 2 -8.49 -0.93 19.01
C ASN A 2 -7.09 -1.19 19.60
N ILE A 3 -6.99 -1.60 20.85
CA ILE A 3 -5.72 -1.80 21.54
C ILE A 3 -5.03 -3.07 21.02
N GLU A 4 -5.74 -4.19 20.92
CA GLU A 4 -5.19 -5.45 20.43
C GLU A 4 -4.75 -5.36 18.95
N GLY A 5 -5.52 -4.67 18.13
CA GLY A 5 -5.14 -4.38 16.75
C GLY A 5 -3.84 -3.57 16.67
N ARG A 6 -3.70 -2.52 17.49
CA ARG A 6 -2.47 -1.69 17.54
C ARG A 6 -1.26 -2.46 18.08
N ILE A 7 -1.46 -3.34 19.05
CA ILE A 7 -0.39 -4.23 19.54
C ILE A 7 0.05 -5.18 18.42
N GLY A 8 -0.90 -5.73 17.65
CA GLY A 8 -0.62 -6.57 16.48
C GLY A 8 0.18 -5.82 15.41
N THR A 9 -0.23 -4.58 15.09
CA THR A 9 0.49 -3.71 14.14
C THR A 9 1.92 -3.44 14.62
N ALA A 10 2.11 -3.02 15.86
CA ALA A 10 3.43 -2.75 16.41
C ALA A 10 4.35 -3.98 16.43
N LYS A 11 3.80 -5.17 16.68
CA LYS A 11 4.56 -6.44 16.57
C LYS A 11 4.96 -6.73 15.13
N LEU A 12 4.07 -6.49 14.18
CA LEU A 12 4.33 -6.69 12.75
C LEU A 12 5.39 -5.70 12.25
N GLU A 13 5.26 -4.42 12.58
CA GLU A 13 6.25 -3.38 12.28
C GLU A 13 7.64 -3.74 12.81
N LYS A 14 7.71 -4.16 14.08
CA LYS A 14 8.96 -4.61 14.69
C LYS A 14 9.56 -5.79 13.93
N ARG A 15 8.74 -6.76 13.50
CA ARG A 15 9.19 -7.93 12.75
C ARG A 15 9.70 -7.55 11.35
N VAL A 16 8.98 -6.66 10.65
CA VAL A 16 9.39 -6.16 9.32
C VAL A 16 10.67 -5.34 9.43
N PHE A 17 10.79 -4.49 10.45
CA PHE A 17 12.00 -3.73 10.71
C PHE A 17 13.19 -4.64 11.04
N ALA A 18 12.99 -5.63 11.93
CA ALA A 18 14.04 -6.59 12.26
C ALA A 18 14.48 -7.40 11.03
N LYS A 19 13.55 -7.75 10.15
CA LYS A 19 13.85 -8.41 8.87
C LYS A 19 14.63 -7.48 7.94
N ALA A 20 14.19 -6.23 7.79
CA ALA A 20 14.92 -5.24 7.01
C ALA A 20 16.39 -5.13 7.47
N MET A 21 16.65 -5.04 8.76
CA MET A 21 18.01 -4.93 9.31
C MET A 21 18.90 -6.17 9.08
N ARG A 22 18.31 -7.28 8.63
CA ARG A 22 19.02 -8.55 8.35
C ARG A 22 19.17 -8.87 6.87
N LEU A 23 18.62 -8.03 5.99
CA LEU A 23 18.76 -8.23 4.56
C LEU A 23 20.17 -7.88 4.08
N PRO A 24 20.69 -8.57 3.05
CA PRO A 24 21.99 -8.31 2.50
C PRO A 24 22.10 -6.90 1.91
N TYR A 25 23.26 -6.30 1.99
CA TYR A 25 23.52 -4.94 1.49
C TYR A 25 23.17 -4.78 0.01
N SER A 26 23.32 -5.81 -0.80
CA SER A 26 22.92 -5.84 -2.22
C SER A 26 21.46 -5.52 -2.45
N TYR A 27 20.58 -5.90 -1.51
CA TYR A 27 19.17 -5.56 -1.59
C TYR A 27 18.93 -4.04 -1.48
N TYR A 28 19.71 -3.36 -0.64
CA TYR A 28 19.60 -1.90 -0.43
C TYR A 28 20.15 -1.09 -1.60
N GLU A 29 21.13 -1.63 -2.34
CA GLU A 29 21.63 -0.98 -3.55
C GLU A 29 20.64 -1.03 -4.74
N GLN A 30 19.82 -2.08 -4.78
CA GLN A 30 18.81 -2.28 -5.84
C GLN A 30 17.47 -1.59 -5.56
N HIS A 31 17.20 -1.21 -4.33
CA HIS A 31 15.92 -0.65 -3.90
C HIS A 31 16.10 0.74 -3.29
N HIS A 32 15.19 1.65 -3.62
CA HIS A 32 15.21 2.97 -3.02
C HIS A 32 14.77 2.93 -1.55
N SER A 33 15.38 3.79 -0.72
CA SER A 33 15.02 3.93 0.70
C SER A 33 13.52 4.22 0.92
N GLY A 34 12.88 4.90 -0.03
CA GLY A 34 11.44 5.16 -0.03
C GLY A 34 10.58 3.88 -0.06
N ASP A 35 11.03 2.83 -0.75
CA ASP A 35 10.32 1.55 -0.84
C ASP A 35 10.26 0.85 0.54
N PHE A 36 11.35 0.96 1.31
CA PHE A 36 11.39 0.45 2.70
C PHE A 36 10.45 1.19 3.62
N ILE A 37 10.44 2.52 3.54
CA ILE A 37 9.55 3.35 4.35
C ILE A 37 8.09 3.01 4.00
N SER A 38 7.79 2.81 2.71
CA SER A 38 6.47 2.39 2.26
C SER A 38 6.06 1.04 2.85
N LYS A 39 6.94 0.03 2.79
CA LYS A 39 6.68 -1.30 3.36
C LYS A 39 6.52 -1.27 4.88
N LEU A 40 7.40 -0.54 5.59
CA LEU A 40 7.35 -0.43 7.05
C LEU A 40 6.09 0.27 7.56
N ILE A 41 5.67 1.35 6.92
CA ILE A 41 4.57 2.19 7.40
C ILE A 41 3.25 1.78 6.75
N TYR A 42 3.17 1.83 5.41
CA TYR A 42 1.89 1.70 4.71
C TYR A 42 1.45 0.24 4.53
N ASP A 43 2.36 -0.68 4.22
CA ASP A 43 1.96 -2.07 3.98
C ASP A 43 1.67 -2.80 5.29
N THR A 44 2.39 -2.48 6.37
CA THR A 44 2.10 -3.02 7.71
C THR A 44 0.79 -2.48 8.27
N GLU A 45 0.49 -1.19 8.09
CA GLU A 45 -0.79 -0.60 8.48
C GLU A 45 -1.95 -1.23 7.72
N ARG A 46 -1.82 -1.38 6.38
CA ARG A 46 -2.83 -2.03 5.54
C ARG A 46 -3.04 -3.50 5.89
N ALA A 47 -1.95 -4.22 6.19
CA ALA A 47 -2.04 -5.61 6.64
C ALA A 47 -2.79 -5.72 7.98
N SER A 48 -2.54 -4.82 8.91
CA SER A 48 -3.24 -4.74 10.18
C SER A 48 -4.71 -4.38 10.02
N ASP A 49 -5.05 -3.54 9.05
CA ASP A 49 -6.43 -3.13 8.75
C ASP A 49 -7.33 -4.29 8.37
N ILE A 50 -6.80 -5.40 7.84
CA ILE A 50 -7.58 -6.60 7.54
C ILE A 50 -8.30 -7.10 8.78
N TYR A 51 -7.55 -7.31 9.88
CA TYR A 51 -8.10 -7.86 11.11
C TYR A 51 -8.83 -6.83 11.95
N SER A 52 -8.37 -5.58 11.95
CA SER A 52 -8.91 -4.54 12.83
C SER A 52 -10.23 -3.96 12.31
N SER A 53 -10.37 -3.75 11.02
CA SER A 53 -11.52 -3.02 10.49
C SER A 53 -12.21 -3.69 9.28
N ARG A 54 -11.49 -4.17 8.27
CA ARG A 54 -12.06 -4.61 7.00
C ARG A 54 -12.88 -5.90 7.13
N LEU A 55 -12.27 -6.94 7.70
CA LEU A 55 -12.96 -8.22 7.92
C LEU A 55 -14.18 -8.06 8.82
N ARG A 56 -14.04 -7.29 9.91
CA ARG A 56 -15.15 -7.02 10.84
C ARG A 56 -16.32 -6.30 10.15
N ARG A 57 -16.02 -5.28 9.31
CA ARG A 57 -17.07 -4.56 8.56
C ARG A 57 -17.78 -5.46 7.56
N LEU A 58 -17.04 -6.29 6.84
CA LEU A 58 -17.62 -7.25 5.91
C LEU A 58 -18.51 -8.27 6.63
N LEU A 59 -18.03 -8.84 7.73
CA LEU A 59 -18.83 -9.78 8.54
C LEU A 59 -20.08 -9.09 9.12
N ALA A 60 -19.95 -7.87 9.64
CA ALA A 60 -21.09 -7.11 10.15
C ALA A 60 -22.11 -6.81 9.04
N ALA A 61 -21.66 -6.51 7.84
CA ALA A 61 -22.53 -6.29 6.68
C ALA A 61 -23.27 -7.58 6.27
N ILE A 62 -22.59 -8.72 6.22
CA ILE A 62 -23.21 -10.02 5.90
C ILE A 62 -24.23 -10.41 6.97
N ILE A 63 -23.85 -10.33 8.25
CA ILE A 63 -24.74 -10.65 9.36
C ILE A 63 -25.92 -9.68 9.37
N GLY A 64 -25.68 -8.37 9.18
CA GLY A 64 -26.73 -7.36 9.10
C GLY A 64 -27.71 -7.64 7.96
N ALA A 65 -27.21 -7.93 6.76
CA ALA A 65 -28.09 -8.28 5.63
C ALA A 65 -28.98 -9.48 5.95
N VAL A 66 -28.45 -10.53 6.55
CA VAL A 66 -29.22 -11.72 6.93
C VAL A 66 -30.25 -11.40 8.02
N VAL A 67 -29.83 -10.70 9.08
CA VAL A 67 -30.69 -10.31 10.23
C VAL A 67 -31.88 -9.44 9.79
N TYR A 68 -31.68 -8.52 8.85
CA TYR A 68 -32.77 -7.69 8.35
C TYR A 68 -33.62 -8.39 7.28
N LEU A 69 -33.02 -9.24 6.45
CA LEU A 69 -33.76 -9.97 5.40
C LEU A 69 -34.73 -10.99 5.95
N LEU A 70 -34.36 -11.72 7.00
CA LEU A 70 -35.20 -12.80 7.56
C LEU A 70 -36.59 -12.31 8.03
N PRO A 71 -36.72 -11.27 8.87
CA PRO A 71 -38.02 -10.77 9.26
C PRO A 71 -38.79 -10.13 8.09
N MET A 72 -38.11 -9.46 7.15
CA MET A 72 -38.77 -8.95 5.94
C MET A 72 -39.39 -10.07 5.11
N MET A 73 -38.69 -11.19 4.91
CA MET A 73 -39.21 -12.37 4.22
C MET A 73 -40.37 -13.00 4.98
N TYR A 74 -40.33 -13.03 6.31
CA TYR A 74 -41.42 -13.55 7.14
C TYR A 74 -42.71 -12.73 7.03
N TYR A 75 -42.58 -11.37 7.04
CA TYR A 75 -43.76 -10.50 6.95
C TYR A 75 -44.40 -10.47 5.55
N SER A 76 -43.61 -10.36 4.50
CA SER A 76 -44.12 -10.39 3.12
C SER A 76 -43.00 -10.74 2.12
N PRO A 77 -42.91 -12.01 1.66
CA PRO A 77 -41.90 -12.39 0.68
C PRO A 77 -42.00 -11.60 -0.63
N GLN A 78 -43.20 -11.23 -1.05
CA GLN A 78 -43.44 -10.55 -2.31
C GLN A 78 -42.91 -9.11 -2.30
N LEU A 79 -43.16 -8.35 -1.22
CA LEU A 79 -42.60 -6.99 -1.05
C LEU A 79 -41.08 -7.03 -0.87
N THR A 80 -40.59 -8.00 -0.08
CA THR A 80 -39.14 -8.19 0.13
C THR A 80 -38.43 -8.50 -1.16
N LEU A 81 -39.00 -9.36 -2.02
CA LEU A 81 -38.42 -9.67 -3.33
C LEU A 81 -38.34 -8.42 -4.24
N CYS A 82 -39.39 -7.59 -4.24
CA CYS A 82 -39.37 -6.32 -4.99
C CYS A 82 -38.24 -5.38 -4.53
N LEU A 83 -38.11 -5.21 -3.22
CA LEU A 83 -37.04 -4.37 -2.63
C LEU A 83 -35.64 -4.95 -2.87
N LEU A 84 -35.51 -6.28 -2.83
CA LEU A 84 -34.27 -6.98 -3.12
C LEU A 84 -33.85 -6.77 -4.59
N LEU A 85 -34.80 -6.83 -5.54
CA LEU A 85 -34.54 -6.56 -6.95
C LEU A 85 -33.99 -5.13 -7.14
N ILE A 86 -34.58 -4.14 -6.48
CA ILE A 86 -34.09 -2.75 -6.52
C ILE A 86 -32.67 -2.65 -5.96
N SER A 87 -32.41 -3.32 -4.82
CA SER A 87 -31.08 -3.33 -4.23
C SER A 87 -30.05 -4.00 -5.16
N VAL A 88 -30.41 -5.07 -5.85
CA VAL A 88 -29.54 -5.74 -6.85
C VAL A 88 -29.28 -4.81 -8.04
N VAL A 89 -30.30 -4.11 -8.56
CA VAL A 89 -30.11 -3.14 -9.65
C VAL A 89 -29.15 -2.03 -9.23
N THR A 90 -29.37 -1.45 -8.05
CA THR A 90 -28.48 -0.42 -7.49
C THR A 90 -27.05 -0.94 -7.32
N PHE A 91 -26.89 -2.16 -6.85
CA PHE A 91 -25.58 -2.82 -6.73
C PHE A 91 -24.88 -2.95 -8.09
N LEU A 92 -25.59 -3.44 -9.11
CA LEU A 92 -25.03 -3.59 -10.46
C LEU A 92 -24.61 -2.25 -11.06
N VAL A 93 -25.39 -1.20 -10.84
CA VAL A 93 -25.02 0.16 -11.26
C VAL A 93 -23.76 0.63 -10.55
N ASN A 94 -23.68 0.48 -9.23
CA ASN A 94 -22.48 0.84 -8.48
C ASN A 94 -21.26 0.02 -8.94
N HIS A 95 -21.43 -1.27 -9.20
CA HIS A 95 -20.36 -2.13 -9.74
C HIS A 95 -19.87 -1.66 -11.11
N TYR A 96 -20.79 -1.29 -12.01
CA TYR A 96 -20.44 -0.74 -13.33
C TYR A 96 -19.63 0.54 -13.23
N PHE A 97 -19.98 1.45 -12.32
CA PHE A 97 -19.26 2.70 -12.11
C PHE A 97 -17.95 2.54 -11.31
N ALA A 98 -17.75 1.41 -10.64
CA ALA A 98 -16.56 1.18 -9.82
C ALA A 98 -15.25 1.25 -10.64
N HIS A 99 -15.24 0.67 -11.85
CA HIS A 99 -14.05 0.65 -12.70
C HIS A 99 -13.67 2.05 -13.23
N PRO A 100 -14.56 2.83 -13.88
CA PRO A 100 -14.24 4.19 -14.32
C PRO A 100 -13.91 5.12 -13.15
N MET A 101 -14.54 4.93 -11.98
CA MET A 101 -14.21 5.69 -10.78
C MET A 101 -12.79 5.40 -10.28
N LYS A 102 -12.39 4.11 -10.26
CA LYS A 102 -11.03 3.69 -9.88
C LYS A 102 -9.98 4.25 -10.85
N GLN A 103 -10.23 4.23 -12.16
CA GLN A 103 -9.32 4.79 -13.15
C GLN A 103 -9.17 6.31 -12.98
N ALA A 104 -10.28 7.03 -12.89
CA ALA A 104 -10.26 8.48 -12.70
C ALA A 104 -9.60 8.88 -11.37
N GLY A 105 -9.81 8.09 -10.31
CA GLY A 105 -9.15 8.29 -9.02
C GLY A 105 -7.63 8.07 -9.08
N LYS A 106 -7.17 7.06 -9.84
CA LYS A 106 -5.74 6.83 -10.07
C LYS A 106 -5.08 7.97 -10.86
N GLU A 107 -5.75 8.43 -11.93
CA GLU A 107 -5.31 9.57 -12.73
C GLU A 107 -5.23 10.86 -11.87
N LEU A 108 -6.23 11.07 -11.01
CA LEU A 108 -6.24 12.20 -10.07
C LEU A 108 -5.07 12.15 -9.09
N ALA A 109 -4.78 10.97 -8.53
CA ALA A 109 -3.66 10.79 -7.62
C ALA A 109 -2.33 11.09 -8.30
N GLN A 110 -2.13 10.66 -9.55
CA GLN A 110 -0.93 10.95 -10.33
C GLN A 110 -0.77 12.44 -10.60
N ASN A 111 -1.84 13.12 -11.03
CA ASN A 111 -1.81 14.56 -11.28
C ASN A 111 -1.60 15.37 -9.98
N ASN A 112 -2.08 14.88 -8.85
CA ASN A 112 -1.82 15.49 -7.54
C ASN A 112 -0.33 15.42 -7.18
N VAL A 113 0.36 14.30 -7.46
CA VAL A 113 1.80 14.17 -7.26
C VAL A 113 2.55 15.19 -8.13
N GLY A 114 2.22 15.30 -9.41
CA GLY A 114 2.84 16.28 -10.32
C GLY A 114 2.65 17.72 -9.84
N MET A 115 1.46 18.06 -9.34
CA MET A 115 1.19 19.39 -8.76
C MET A 115 2.03 19.63 -7.49
N ILE A 116 2.15 18.65 -6.60
CA ILE A 116 2.97 18.75 -5.37
C ILE A 116 4.45 18.88 -5.72
N GLU A 117 4.96 18.12 -6.69
CA GLU A 117 6.34 18.22 -7.16
C GLU A 117 6.63 19.61 -7.74
N ALA A 118 5.76 20.14 -8.60
CA ALA A 118 5.89 21.48 -9.14
C ALA A 118 5.93 22.54 -8.03
N MET A 119 5.04 22.41 -7.03
CA MET A 119 5.02 23.30 -5.86
C MET A 119 6.30 23.20 -5.02
N THR A 120 6.78 21.99 -4.77
CA THR A 120 7.99 21.72 -3.99
C THR A 120 9.22 22.30 -4.71
N ASN A 121 9.32 22.13 -6.03
CA ASN A 121 10.41 22.67 -6.83
C ASN A 121 10.44 24.20 -6.79
N ILE A 122 9.29 24.87 -6.83
CA ILE A 122 9.19 26.34 -6.69
C ILE A 122 9.66 26.79 -5.30
N LEU A 123 9.17 26.11 -4.24
CA LEU A 123 9.52 26.46 -2.86
C LEU A 123 11.00 26.21 -2.56
N SER A 124 11.56 25.08 -3.01
CA SER A 124 12.97 24.73 -2.80
C SER A 124 13.91 25.65 -3.60
N GLY A 125 13.45 26.14 -4.75
CA GLY A 125 14.21 27.04 -5.62
C GLY A 125 13.91 28.53 -5.43
N VAL A 126 13.22 28.94 -4.35
CA VAL A 126 12.73 30.33 -4.18
C VAL A 126 13.84 31.38 -4.24
N GLU A 127 15.03 31.07 -3.77
CA GLU A 127 16.18 31.92 -3.85
C GLU A 127 16.63 32.18 -5.31
N LEU A 128 16.70 31.10 -6.10
CA LEU A 128 16.99 31.19 -7.54
C LEU A 128 15.87 31.92 -8.29
N VAL A 129 14.61 31.68 -7.94
CA VAL A 129 13.46 32.37 -8.53
C VAL A 129 13.55 33.88 -8.34
N LYS A 130 13.94 34.34 -7.14
CA LYS A 130 14.11 35.76 -6.83
C LYS A 130 15.37 36.37 -7.53
N THR A 131 16.46 35.60 -7.55
CA THR A 131 17.72 36.06 -8.14
C THR A 131 17.63 36.22 -9.65
N TYR A 132 16.98 35.28 -10.34
CA TYR A 132 16.90 35.28 -11.81
C TYR A 132 15.57 35.81 -12.36
N ALA A 133 14.65 36.27 -11.51
CA ALA A 133 13.34 36.81 -11.87
C ALA A 133 12.49 35.85 -12.76
N VAL A 134 12.64 34.50 -12.60
CA VAL A 134 11.95 33.47 -13.41
C VAL A 134 10.57 33.05 -12.86
N GLY A 135 10.05 33.83 -11.92
CA GLY A 135 8.80 33.51 -11.22
C GLY A 135 7.58 33.28 -12.13
N GLU A 136 7.39 34.11 -13.17
CA GLU A 136 6.27 33.95 -14.10
C GLU A 136 6.31 32.64 -14.87
N LYS A 137 7.50 32.21 -15.32
CA LYS A 137 7.68 30.94 -16.04
C LYS A 137 7.34 29.73 -15.16
N LEU A 138 7.71 29.79 -13.88
CA LEU A 138 7.40 28.74 -12.91
C LEU A 138 5.93 28.74 -12.53
N LEU A 139 5.28 29.90 -12.39
CA LEU A 139 3.83 30.00 -12.20
C LEU A 139 3.06 29.44 -13.39
N GLN A 140 3.54 29.65 -14.62
CA GLN A 140 2.93 29.05 -15.81
C GLN A 140 3.07 27.52 -15.80
N SER A 141 4.22 26.98 -15.39
CA SER A 141 4.42 25.53 -15.25
C SER A 141 3.48 24.94 -14.20
N PHE A 142 3.42 25.55 -13.01
CA PHE A 142 2.48 25.15 -11.97
C PHE A 142 1.04 25.26 -12.44
N GLY A 143 0.68 26.31 -13.20
CA GLY A 143 -0.63 26.50 -13.77
C GLY A 143 -1.08 25.36 -14.67
N LYS A 144 -0.15 24.76 -15.45
CA LYS A 144 -0.44 23.59 -16.29
C LYS A 144 -0.76 22.36 -15.44
N GLU A 145 0.07 22.03 -14.46
CA GLU A 145 -0.15 20.90 -13.55
C GLU A 145 -1.46 21.07 -12.76
N ASN A 146 -1.72 22.27 -12.24
CA ASN A 146 -2.96 22.58 -11.56
C ASN A 146 -4.18 22.45 -12.47
N GLN A 147 -4.06 22.86 -13.74
CA GLN A 147 -5.14 22.70 -14.72
C GLN A 147 -5.42 21.23 -15.05
N GLN A 148 -4.38 20.39 -15.14
CA GLN A 148 -4.55 18.94 -15.32
C GLN A 148 -5.24 18.32 -14.11
N TYR A 149 -4.78 18.63 -12.91
CA TYR A 149 -5.42 18.19 -11.67
C TYR A 149 -6.90 18.61 -11.64
N PHE A 150 -7.20 19.88 -11.95
CA PHE A 150 -8.57 20.40 -11.95
C PHE A 150 -9.48 19.73 -12.98
N THR A 151 -8.97 19.43 -14.18
CA THR A 151 -9.76 18.73 -15.21
C THR A 151 -10.06 17.30 -14.81
N THR A 152 -9.09 16.61 -14.21
CA THR A 152 -9.30 15.25 -13.70
C THR A 152 -10.22 15.23 -12.48
N GLN A 153 -10.09 16.22 -11.58
CA GLN A 153 -11.01 16.38 -10.46
C GLN A 153 -12.45 16.59 -10.93
N LYS A 154 -12.67 17.40 -11.97
CA LYS A 154 -13.99 17.55 -12.60
C LYS A 154 -14.53 16.24 -13.15
N LYS A 155 -13.67 15.42 -13.78
CA LYS A 155 -14.04 14.08 -14.30
C LYS A 155 -14.50 13.17 -13.15
N VAL A 156 -13.72 13.10 -12.07
CA VAL A 156 -14.08 12.32 -10.85
C VAL A 156 -15.40 12.81 -10.27
N ASN A 157 -15.56 14.13 -10.09
CA ASN A 157 -16.77 14.72 -9.54
C ASN A 157 -17.99 14.45 -10.44
N ARG A 158 -17.83 14.49 -11.77
CA ARG A 158 -18.91 14.18 -12.71
C ARG A 158 -19.36 12.72 -12.61
N ILE A 159 -18.42 11.78 -12.56
CA ILE A 159 -18.73 10.36 -12.38
C ILE A 159 -19.46 10.15 -11.05
N SER A 160 -18.94 10.73 -9.97
CA SER A 160 -19.53 10.64 -8.63
C SER A 160 -20.94 11.24 -8.57
N ALA A 161 -21.14 12.43 -9.16
CA ALA A 161 -22.44 13.08 -9.21
C ALA A 161 -23.46 12.29 -10.02
N THR A 162 -23.05 11.71 -11.17
CA THR A 162 -23.92 10.84 -11.98
C THR A 162 -24.32 9.59 -11.20
N LEU A 163 -23.37 8.93 -10.55
CA LEU A 163 -23.64 7.76 -9.72
C LEU A 163 -24.58 8.09 -8.56
N SER A 164 -24.32 9.18 -7.84
CA SER A 164 -25.19 9.63 -6.74
C SER A 164 -26.60 9.98 -7.23
N GLY A 165 -26.70 10.63 -8.37
CA GLY A 165 -28.00 10.94 -8.99
C GLY A 165 -28.80 9.69 -9.36
N LEU A 166 -28.13 8.68 -9.95
CA LEU A 166 -28.76 7.38 -10.25
C LEU A 166 -29.19 6.65 -8.97
N ASN A 167 -28.35 6.63 -7.95
CA ASN A 167 -28.68 5.99 -6.67
C ASN A 167 -29.90 6.66 -6.02
N ASN A 168 -29.95 7.99 -5.98
CA ASN A 168 -31.11 8.73 -5.46
C ASN A 168 -32.38 8.46 -6.26
N LEU A 169 -32.25 8.31 -7.59
CA LEU A 169 -33.39 8.01 -8.46
C LEU A 169 -33.90 6.59 -8.19
N PHE A 170 -33.01 5.58 -8.05
CA PHE A 170 -33.43 4.24 -7.70
C PHE A 170 -34.05 4.17 -6.30
N ASP A 171 -33.54 4.93 -5.35
CA ASP A 171 -34.08 4.98 -3.99
C ASP A 171 -35.49 5.59 -3.98
N LEU A 172 -35.70 6.67 -4.76
CA LEU A 172 -37.04 7.26 -4.95
C LEU A 172 -38.00 6.27 -5.62
N LEU A 173 -37.59 5.65 -6.74
CA LEU A 173 -38.41 4.68 -7.45
C LEU A 173 -38.72 3.47 -6.56
N GLY A 174 -37.73 3.03 -5.76
CA GLY A 174 -37.91 1.95 -4.79
C GLY A 174 -38.93 2.30 -3.71
N THR A 175 -38.88 3.52 -3.19
CA THR A 175 -39.82 4.00 -2.19
C THR A 175 -41.23 4.09 -2.77
N LEU A 176 -41.37 4.65 -3.97
CA LEU A 176 -42.68 4.75 -4.65
C LEU A 176 -43.25 3.36 -4.96
N ALA A 177 -42.46 2.45 -5.48
CA ALA A 177 -42.87 1.05 -5.75
C ALA A 177 -43.29 0.34 -4.45
N PHE A 178 -42.51 0.51 -3.39
CA PHE A 178 -42.83 -0.05 -2.07
C PHE A 178 -44.15 0.48 -1.53
N LEU A 179 -44.37 1.79 -1.56
CA LEU A 179 -45.63 2.41 -1.10
C LEU A 179 -46.81 1.97 -1.95
N GLY A 180 -46.68 1.97 -3.27
CA GLY A 180 -47.73 1.57 -4.20
C GLY A 180 -48.14 0.10 -4.01
N LEU A 181 -47.15 -0.83 -4.01
CA LEU A 181 -47.39 -2.25 -3.78
C LEU A 181 -47.88 -2.52 -2.34
N GLY A 182 -47.28 -1.82 -1.36
CA GLY A 182 -47.65 -1.95 0.04
C GLY A 182 -49.10 -1.57 0.30
N VAL A 183 -49.55 -0.41 -0.19
CA VAL A 183 -50.96 0.02 -0.08
C VAL A 183 -51.88 -0.99 -0.81
N TRP A 184 -51.48 -1.46 -1.98
CA TRP A 184 -52.27 -2.50 -2.70
C TRP A 184 -52.37 -3.80 -1.92
N PHE A 185 -51.32 -4.30 -1.26
CA PHE A 185 -51.39 -5.49 -0.43
C PHE A 185 -52.21 -5.29 0.84
N VAL A 186 -52.15 -4.09 1.46
CA VAL A 186 -52.98 -3.74 2.61
C VAL A 186 -54.46 -3.69 2.20
N SER A 187 -54.81 -3.07 1.06
CA SER A 187 -56.19 -3.01 0.56
C SER A 187 -56.77 -4.40 0.24
N ARG A 188 -55.91 -5.37 -0.07
CA ARG A 188 -56.29 -6.78 -0.29
C ARG A 188 -56.26 -7.62 0.98
N ASN A 189 -56.06 -7.02 2.16
CA ASN A 189 -55.91 -7.70 3.46
C ASN A 189 -54.82 -8.78 3.49
N LYS A 190 -53.79 -8.68 2.62
CA LYS A 190 -52.65 -9.60 2.59
C LYS A 190 -51.63 -9.32 3.67
N ILE A 191 -51.47 -8.05 4.02
CA ILE A 191 -50.58 -7.59 5.08
C ILE A 191 -51.30 -6.49 5.88
N THR A 192 -50.86 -6.29 7.14
CA THR A 192 -51.32 -5.19 7.97
C THR A 192 -50.48 -3.95 7.76
N LEU A 193 -51.02 -2.79 8.13
CA LEU A 193 -50.26 -1.53 8.09
C LEU A 193 -49.00 -1.58 8.98
N GLY A 194 -49.10 -2.31 10.13
CA GLY A 194 -47.96 -2.53 11.01
C GLY A 194 -46.85 -3.38 10.35
N MET A 195 -47.20 -4.44 9.58
CA MET A 195 -46.21 -5.19 8.80
C MET A 195 -45.57 -4.34 7.71
N LEU A 196 -46.36 -3.49 7.02
CA LEU A 196 -45.82 -2.58 6.01
C LEU A 196 -44.80 -1.60 6.62
N SER A 197 -45.13 -0.98 7.76
CA SER A 197 -44.23 -0.06 8.44
C SER A 197 -42.97 -0.78 8.99
N ALA A 198 -43.11 -2.01 9.47
CA ALA A 198 -41.98 -2.82 9.91
C ALA A 198 -41.01 -3.13 8.75
N ILE A 199 -41.52 -3.56 7.58
CA ILE A 199 -40.69 -3.81 6.39
C ILE A 199 -39.97 -2.53 5.95
N TYR A 200 -40.66 -1.39 5.94
CA TYR A 200 -40.04 -0.09 5.59
C TYR A 200 -38.88 0.27 6.52
N THR A 201 -39.08 0.09 7.82
CA THR A 201 -38.02 0.37 8.81
C THR A 201 -36.81 -0.55 8.66
N LEU A 202 -37.02 -1.81 8.27
CA LEU A 202 -35.94 -2.80 8.08
C LEU A 202 -35.25 -2.66 6.73
N TYR A 203 -35.92 -2.10 5.71
CA TYR A 203 -35.37 -1.98 4.36
C TYR A 203 -34.13 -1.10 4.29
N GLY A 204 -34.12 0.08 4.92
CA GLY A 204 -32.98 0.97 4.92
C GLY A 204 -31.70 0.29 5.43
N PRO A 205 -31.68 -0.23 6.66
CA PRO A 205 -30.54 -0.97 7.19
C PRO A 205 -30.15 -2.20 6.34
N PHE A 206 -31.13 -2.93 5.78
CA PHE A 206 -30.87 -4.04 4.86
C PHE A 206 -30.14 -3.56 3.60
N HIS A 207 -30.65 -2.51 2.95
CA HIS A 207 -30.07 -1.95 1.74
C HIS A 207 -28.62 -1.49 1.96
N TYR A 208 -28.36 -0.77 3.06
CA TYR A 208 -27.00 -0.36 3.43
C TYR A 208 -26.08 -1.57 3.67
N ALA A 209 -26.53 -2.57 4.42
CA ALA A 209 -25.75 -3.77 4.68
C ALA A 209 -25.44 -4.54 3.37
N PHE A 210 -26.41 -4.62 2.46
CA PHE A 210 -26.24 -5.28 1.16
C PHE A 210 -25.22 -4.51 0.28
N MET A 211 -25.28 -3.19 0.23
CA MET A 211 -24.32 -2.35 -0.50
C MET A 211 -22.92 -2.40 0.10
N ASP A 212 -22.83 -2.47 1.44
CA ASP A 212 -21.58 -2.56 2.16
C ASP A 212 -20.83 -3.89 1.87
N ILE A 213 -21.53 -4.98 1.62
CA ILE A 213 -20.90 -6.24 1.16
C ILE A 213 -20.13 -5.99 -0.15
N GLY A 214 -20.78 -5.35 -1.11
CA GLY A 214 -20.17 -5.02 -2.40
C GLY A 214 -19.00 -4.04 -2.31
N ARG A 215 -18.98 -3.18 -1.31
CA ARG A 215 -17.92 -2.23 -1.04
C ARG A 215 -16.73 -2.87 -0.32
N TYR A 216 -16.99 -3.58 0.78
CA TYR A 216 -15.92 -4.10 1.64
C TYR A 216 -15.24 -5.35 1.10
N PHE A 217 -15.93 -6.14 0.28
CA PHE A 217 -15.35 -7.35 -0.32
C PHE A 217 -14.14 -7.02 -1.22
N PRO A 218 -14.21 -6.11 -2.22
CA PRO A 218 -13.04 -5.71 -3.01
C PRO A 218 -11.96 -5.02 -2.19
N GLU A 219 -12.34 -4.24 -1.16
CA GLU A 219 -11.38 -3.62 -0.25
C GLU A 219 -10.58 -4.67 0.53
N LEU A 220 -11.23 -5.73 1.00
CA LEU A 220 -10.56 -6.85 1.67
C LEU A 220 -9.61 -7.57 0.71
N MET A 221 -10.03 -7.84 -0.53
CA MET A 221 -9.17 -8.47 -1.54
C MET A 221 -7.93 -7.62 -1.86
N ASN A 222 -8.08 -6.31 -1.97
CA ASN A 222 -6.94 -5.40 -2.16
C ASN A 222 -5.98 -5.40 -0.96
N CYS A 223 -6.50 -5.50 0.26
CA CYS A 223 -5.66 -5.63 1.45
C CYS A 223 -4.89 -6.97 1.48
N LEU A 224 -5.52 -8.06 1.07
CA LEU A 224 -4.86 -9.38 1.01
C LEU A 224 -3.68 -9.38 0.04
N ALA A 225 -3.80 -8.72 -1.13
CA ALA A 225 -2.69 -8.56 -2.06
C ALA A 225 -1.48 -7.81 -1.45
N ASN A 226 -1.74 -6.80 -0.60
CA ASN A 226 -0.65 -6.11 0.12
C ASN A 226 0.01 -7.00 1.19
N VAL A 227 -0.75 -7.90 1.81
CA VAL A 227 -0.19 -8.89 2.77
C VAL A 227 0.71 -9.89 2.06
N GLU A 228 0.35 -10.31 0.87
CA GLU A 228 1.19 -11.19 0.04
C GLU A 228 2.55 -10.56 -0.25
N ASN A 229 2.57 -9.29 -0.69
CA ASN A 229 3.82 -8.54 -0.90
C ASN A 229 4.66 -8.41 0.38
N LEU A 230 4.02 -8.24 1.53
CA LEU A 230 4.70 -8.15 2.82
C LEU A 230 5.21 -9.53 3.27
N TYR A 231 4.47 -10.59 3.00
CA TYR A 231 4.87 -11.96 3.26
C TYR A 231 6.09 -12.35 2.43
N ASP A 232 6.09 -12.03 1.13
CA ASP A 232 7.23 -12.26 0.24
C ASP A 232 8.48 -11.53 0.74
N PHE A 233 8.31 -10.28 1.20
CA PHE A 233 9.40 -9.53 1.81
C PHE A 233 9.95 -10.21 3.08
N LEU A 234 9.09 -10.76 3.93
CA LEU A 234 9.51 -11.47 5.15
C LEU A 234 10.20 -12.82 4.87
N GLN A 235 9.99 -13.40 3.68
CA GLN A 235 10.62 -14.64 3.25
C GLN A 235 11.96 -14.43 2.53
N LEU A 236 12.36 -13.21 2.20
CA LEU A 236 13.67 -12.95 1.60
C LEU A 236 14.79 -13.58 2.45
N ASP A 237 15.84 -14.05 1.81
CA ASP A 237 16.99 -14.62 2.50
C ASP A 237 17.71 -13.55 3.33
N GLU A 238 18.08 -13.92 4.54
CA GLU A 238 18.85 -13.07 5.44
C GLU A 238 20.35 -13.24 5.17
N GLU A 239 21.11 -12.21 5.45
CA GLU A 239 22.57 -12.27 5.32
C GLU A 239 23.15 -13.29 6.29
N PRO A 240 23.89 -14.30 5.80
CA PRO A 240 24.49 -15.30 6.69
C PRO A 240 25.57 -14.64 7.57
N GLY A 241 25.40 -14.75 8.89
CA GLY A 241 26.42 -14.31 9.86
C GLY A 241 26.40 -12.84 10.25
N HIS A 242 25.33 -12.12 9.99
CA HIS A 242 25.21 -10.67 10.26
C HIS A 242 25.15 -10.28 11.75
N TYR A 243 25.03 -11.21 12.65
CA TYR A 243 25.26 -10.96 14.09
C TYR A 243 26.61 -11.53 14.48
N ILE A 244 27.62 -10.68 14.56
CA ILE A 244 28.84 -10.94 15.30
C ILE A 244 28.45 -11.04 16.79
N THR A 245 27.86 -12.16 17.17
CA THR A 245 27.89 -12.59 18.55
C THR A 245 29.32 -13.04 18.79
N GLN A 246 30.14 -12.16 19.41
CA GLN A 246 31.47 -12.44 19.90
C GLN A 246 32.22 -13.46 19.01
N SER A 247 32.76 -12.99 17.89
CA SER A 247 33.66 -13.78 17.09
C SER A 247 34.86 -14.11 17.97
N ASN A 248 35.21 -15.35 18.02
CA ASN A 248 36.55 -15.78 18.39
C ASN A 248 37.48 -15.08 17.39
N TYR A 249 38.05 -13.96 17.78
CA TYR A 249 39.19 -13.37 17.07
C TYR A 249 40.30 -14.38 17.22
N GLU A 250 40.58 -15.16 16.15
CA GLU A 250 41.88 -15.79 16.04
C GLU A 250 42.89 -14.65 16.10
N GLU A 251 43.85 -14.70 17.04
CA GLU A 251 44.96 -13.76 17.14
C GLU A 251 45.73 -13.81 15.82
N VAL A 252 45.40 -12.90 14.91
CA VAL A 252 46.25 -12.58 13.75
C VAL A 252 47.53 -12.00 14.31
N ALA A 253 48.69 -12.40 13.78
CA ALA A 253 50.02 -11.95 14.23
C ALA A 253 49.97 -10.44 14.56
N ALA A 254 50.44 -10.07 15.75
CA ALA A 254 50.23 -8.79 16.42
C ALA A 254 50.64 -7.52 15.62
N GLU A 255 51.20 -7.68 14.44
CA GLU A 255 51.70 -6.61 13.57
C GLU A 255 50.77 -6.27 12.36
N ILE A 256 49.85 -7.18 11.95
CA ILE A 256 49.00 -7.00 10.76
C ILE A 256 47.55 -6.74 11.20
N GLU A 257 47.00 -5.63 10.83
CA GLU A 257 45.60 -5.24 11.12
C GLU A 257 44.60 -5.80 10.07
N VAL A 258 45.01 -5.81 8.79
CA VAL A 258 44.21 -6.34 7.68
C VAL A 258 45.08 -7.13 6.73
N ASP A 259 44.68 -8.36 6.44
CA ASP A 259 45.34 -9.24 5.48
C ASP A 259 44.34 -9.70 4.40
N ILE A 260 44.57 -9.30 3.16
CA ILE A 260 43.77 -9.63 1.99
C ILE A 260 44.56 -10.56 1.11
N ASN A 261 44.06 -11.78 0.94
CA ASN A 261 44.76 -12.84 0.19
C ASN A 261 43.85 -13.38 -0.95
N ASN A 262 44.32 -13.24 -2.20
CA ASN A 262 43.72 -13.81 -3.41
C ASN A 262 42.23 -13.48 -3.57
N VAL A 263 41.83 -12.25 -3.26
CA VAL A 263 40.43 -11.87 -3.31
C VAL A 263 40.03 -11.57 -4.75
N SER A 264 39.05 -12.34 -5.28
CA SER A 264 38.35 -12.07 -6.52
C SER A 264 36.87 -11.85 -6.24
N PHE A 265 36.32 -10.81 -6.84
CA PHE A 265 34.93 -10.44 -6.62
C PHE A 265 34.29 -9.75 -7.85
N GLY A 266 33.04 -10.07 -8.13
CA GLY A 266 32.20 -9.41 -9.11
C GLY A 266 30.75 -9.30 -8.65
N TYR A 267 30.07 -8.22 -9.00
CA TYR A 267 28.64 -8.02 -8.66
C TYR A 267 27.72 -8.91 -9.49
N THR A 268 28.18 -9.38 -10.66
CA THR A 268 27.43 -10.22 -11.59
C THR A 268 28.32 -11.39 -11.98
N GLU A 269 27.77 -12.57 -12.14
CA GLU A 269 28.50 -13.74 -12.60
C GLU A 269 29.18 -13.43 -13.93
N GLY A 270 30.49 -13.77 -14.00
CA GLY A 270 31.32 -13.59 -15.21
C GLY A 270 31.93 -12.19 -15.40
N LYS A 271 31.65 -11.21 -14.52
CA LYS A 271 32.28 -9.89 -14.59
C LYS A 271 33.01 -9.58 -13.29
N GLU A 272 34.28 -10.00 -13.22
CA GLU A 272 35.15 -9.69 -12.08
C GLU A 272 35.50 -8.19 -12.05
N VAL A 273 35.37 -7.56 -10.89
CA VAL A 273 35.76 -6.18 -10.61
C VAL A 273 37.11 -6.15 -9.88
N LEU A 274 37.36 -7.17 -9.07
CA LEU A 274 38.64 -7.42 -8.43
C LEU A 274 39.07 -8.84 -8.83
N SER A 275 40.32 -9.00 -9.30
CA SER A 275 40.90 -10.28 -9.67
C SER A 275 42.20 -10.47 -8.93
N ASP A 276 42.30 -11.55 -8.16
CA ASP A 276 43.49 -12.01 -7.44
C ASP A 276 44.19 -10.90 -6.64
N PHE A 277 43.37 -10.11 -5.91
CA PHE A 277 43.87 -8.94 -5.18
C PHE A 277 44.50 -9.30 -3.85
N HIS A 278 45.71 -8.76 -3.61
CA HIS A 278 46.48 -8.93 -2.39
C HIS A 278 46.80 -7.59 -1.76
N MET A 279 46.66 -7.47 -0.45
CA MET A 279 47.10 -6.30 0.31
C MET A 279 47.25 -6.65 1.78
N GLN A 280 48.31 -6.14 2.41
CA GLN A 280 48.51 -6.21 3.85
C GLN A 280 48.61 -4.80 4.43
N ILE A 281 47.90 -4.55 5.54
CA ILE A 281 47.94 -3.31 6.26
C ILE A 281 48.40 -3.56 7.68
N ALA A 282 49.54 -2.97 8.06
CA ALA A 282 50.05 -3.08 9.41
C ALA A 282 49.23 -2.22 10.39
N ARG A 283 49.31 -2.62 11.66
CA ARG A 283 48.58 -1.93 12.74
C ARG A 283 49.01 -0.44 12.83
N GLY A 284 48.05 0.45 12.85
CA GLY A 284 48.27 1.90 12.88
C GLY A 284 48.71 2.52 11.55
N GLN A 285 48.82 1.74 10.48
CA GLN A 285 49.18 2.24 9.15
C GLN A 285 47.96 2.94 8.49
N CYS A 286 48.21 4.05 7.83
CA CYS A 286 47.23 4.75 6.99
C CYS A 286 47.56 4.47 5.52
N VAL A 287 46.61 3.85 4.81
CA VAL A 287 46.73 3.47 3.41
C VAL A 287 45.73 4.25 2.54
N ALA A 288 46.25 4.90 1.49
CA ALA A 288 45.42 5.59 0.50
C ALA A 288 45.26 4.71 -0.75
N ILE A 289 44.01 4.44 -1.14
CA ILE A 289 43.68 3.70 -2.35
C ILE A 289 43.37 4.70 -3.48
N VAL A 290 44.24 4.73 -4.50
CA VAL A 290 44.14 5.63 -5.65
C VAL A 290 44.01 4.84 -6.95
N GLY A 291 43.39 5.41 -7.95
CA GLY A 291 43.18 4.79 -9.27
C GLY A 291 42.05 5.43 -10.05
N GLU A 292 41.88 5.02 -11.28
CA GLU A 292 40.84 5.52 -12.21
C GLU A 292 39.41 5.21 -11.71
N SER A 293 38.42 5.94 -12.22
CA SER A 293 37.02 5.65 -11.93
C SER A 293 36.67 4.24 -12.47
N GLY A 294 36.03 3.42 -11.63
CA GLY A 294 35.70 2.04 -11.99
C GLY A 294 36.78 0.99 -11.69
N SER A 295 37.95 1.34 -11.14
CA SER A 295 39.03 0.40 -10.78
C SER A 295 38.78 -0.47 -9.54
N GLY A 296 37.56 -0.49 -8.99
CA GLY A 296 37.20 -1.35 -7.86
C GLY A 296 37.48 -0.80 -6.46
N LYS A 297 37.91 0.48 -6.31
CA LYS A 297 38.21 1.10 -4.99
C LYS A 297 37.05 1.03 -4.01
N SER A 298 35.86 1.43 -4.45
CA SER A 298 34.64 1.36 -3.63
C SER A 298 34.20 -0.07 -3.36
N THR A 299 34.47 -1.01 -4.28
CA THR A 299 34.20 -2.43 -4.11
C THR A 299 35.09 -3.02 -3.02
N LEU A 300 36.38 -2.67 -3.03
CA LEU A 300 37.32 -3.08 -1.99
C LEU A 300 36.89 -2.57 -0.61
N ALA A 301 36.48 -1.29 -0.52
CA ALA A 301 35.98 -0.72 0.73
C ALA A 301 34.71 -1.47 1.23
N LYS A 302 33.79 -1.82 0.34
CA LYS A 302 32.57 -2.56 0.68
C LYS A 302 32.87 -3.99 1.15
N LEU A 303 33.88 -4.65 0.54
CA LEU A 303 34.34 -5.98 0.98
C LEU A 303 35.02 -5.91 2.35
N LEU A 304 35.84 -4.90 2.59
CA LEU A 304 36.46 -4.65 3.88
C LEU A 304 35.44 -4.36 4.99
N LEU A 305 34.34 -3.70 4.65
CA LEU A 305 33.23 -3.45 5.58
C LEU A 305 32.30 -4.67 5.78
N GLY A 306 32.52 -5.76 5.01
CA GLY A 306 31.71 -6.96 5.08
C GLY A 306 30.32 -6.81 4.46
N PHE A 307 30.11 -5.85 3.55
CA PHE A 307 28.83 -5.64 2.88
C PHE A 307 28.49 -6.69 1.82
N TYR A 308 29.50 -7.44 1.39
CA TYR A 308 29.36 -8.53 0.42
C TYR A 308 30.13 -9.76 0.88
N PRO A 309 29.58 -10.96 0.68
CA PRO A 309 30.33 -12.19 0.91
C PRO A 309 31.47 -12.34 -0.10
N LEU A 310 32.58 -12.83 0.34
CA LEU A 310 33.71 -13.13 -0.54
C LEU A 310 33.35 -14.30 -1.47
N GLN A 311 33.64 -14.16 -2.77
CA GLN A 311 33.47 -15.23 -3.75
C GLN A 311 34.71 -16.13 -3.78
N LYS A 312 35.92 -15.53 -3.70
CA LYS A 312 37.21 -16.23 -3.62
C LYS A 312 38.15 -15.45 -2.71
N GLY A 313 39.08 -16.14 -2.11
CA GLY A 313 40.10 -15.54 -1.24
C GLY A 313 39.67 -15.40 0.21
N LYS A 314 40.48 -14.69 1.00
CA LYS A 314 40.25 -14.45 2.42
C LYS A 314 40.56 -12.98 2.77
N ILE A 315 39.81 -12.42 3.68
CA ILE A 315 40.11 -11.15 4.36
C ILE A 315 40.18 -11.45 5.86
N GLY A 316 41.36 -11.31 6.44
CA GLY A 316 41.60 -11.39 7.87
C GLY A 316 41.63 -10.01 8.49
N ARG A 317 41.11 -9.86 9.70
CA ARG A 317 41.22 -8.67 10.56
C ARG A 317 41.76 -9.12 11.92
N ALA A 318 42.71 -8.35 12.49
CA ALA A 318 43.13 -8.50 13.87
C ALA A 318 42.15 -7.88 14.85
#